data_2690c1636a8382a49bf215539bfc82b8
#
_entry.id   2690c1636a8382a49bf215539bfc82b8
#
_cell.length_a   1.000
_cell.length_b   1.000
_cell.length_c   1.000
_cell.angle_alpha   90.00
_cell.angle_beta   90.00
_cell.angle_gamma   90.00
#
_symmetry.space_group_name_H-M   'P 1'
#
loop_
_entity.id
_entity.type
_entity.pdbx_description
1 polymer ?
#
loop_
_entity_poly.entity_id
_entity_poly.type
_entity_poly.pdbx_seq_one_letter_code
_entity_poly.pdbx_strand_id
1 'polypeptide(L)'
;IRVAEALDKTKESITTPGVHLIGEIWSRDQVVTLVLLPEGGGADDLRMHLGGIHDMMDERYRHWVANRMYISGVDSALADTLYTEAGFQLLLPEVYRWAQRDSVFIFRNDQPDPSELIRQIAVTWRTPIPAEMQVEGIVAWRDEVSEGYYSEPQVTVLDNAEAGPFDFRGWFAYQVHAEWQNPPDRGWPAAG
;
A
#
# COMPACT_ATOMS: atom_id res chain seq x y z
N ILE A 1 -30.64 0.02 -15.75
CA ILE A 1 -30.51 -0.81 -16.98
C ILE A 1 -29.35 -1.78 -16.84
N ARG A 2 -28.18 -1.35 -16.43
CA ARG A 2 -27.00 -2.24 -16.29
C ARG A 2 -27.07 -3.22 -15.13
N VAL A 3 -27.78 -2.89 -14.04
CA VAL A 3 -27.92 -3.77 -12.87
C VAL A 3 -28.81 -4.98 -13.21
N ALA A 4 -29.94 -4.77 -13.89
CA ALA A 4 -30.80 -5.88 -14.34
C ALA A 4 -30.04 -6.81 -15.30
N GLU A 5 -29.27 -6.25 -16.22
CA GLU A 5 -28.45 -7.01 -17.16
C GLU A 5 -27.33 -7.80 -16.46
N ALA A 6 -26.76 -7.25 -15.37
CA ALA A 6 -25.82 -7.98 -14.55
C ALA A 6 -26.48 -9.16 -13.80
N LEU A 7 -27.66 -8.94 -13.25
CA LEU A 7 -28.44 -9.98 -12.57
C LEU A 7 -28.85 -11.11 -13.52
N ASP A 8 -29.25 -10.78 -14.74
CA ASP A 8 -29.62 -11.77 -15.75
C ASP A 8 -28.44 -12.66 -16.18
N LYS A 9 -27.22 -12.16 -16.04
CA LYS A 9 -25.99 -12.91 -16.35
C LYS A 9 -25.50 -13.78 -15.21
N THR A 10 -25.99 -13.56 -13.99
CA THR A 10 -25.63 -14.43 -12.86
C THR A 10 -26.35 -15.76 -12.98
N LYS A 11 -25.61 -16.85 -12.76
CA LYS A 11 -26.19 -18.20 -12.70
C LYS A 11 -26.97 -18.44 -11.40
N GLU A 12 -26.86 -17.52 -10.45
CA GLU A 12 -27.48 -17.63 -9.12
C GLU A 12 -28.55 -16.56 -8.98
N SER A 13 -29.69 -16.96 -8.45
CA SER A 13 -30.76 -16.04 -8.12
C SER A 13 -30.44 -15.32 -6.82
N ILE A 14 -30.06 -14.05 -6.91
CA ILE A 14 -29.77 -13.20 -5.75
C ILE A 14 -31.07 -12.58 -5.27
N THR A 15 -31.62 -13.16 -4.22
CA THR A 15 -32.92 -12.73 -3.64
C THR A 15 -32.81 -12.27 -2.19
N THR A 16 -31.70 -12.54 -1.54
CA THR A 16 -31.50 -12.20 -0.12
C THR A 16 -30.85 -10.82 0.00
N PRO A 17 -31.40 -9.92 0.81
CA PRO A 17 -30.76 -8.64 1.10
C PRO A 17 -29.34 -8.83 1.66
N GLY A 18 -28.42 -8.00 1.21
CA GLY A 18 -27.02 -8.07 1.61
C GLY A 18 -26.06 -7.60 0.52
N VAL A 19 -24.77 -7.83 0.77
CA VAL A 19 -23.69 -7.53 -0.18
C VAL A 19 -23.31 -8.82 -0.91
N HIS A 20 -23.35 -8.78 -2.22
CA HIS A 20 -23.03 -9.91 -3.09
C HIS A 20 -21.89 -9.55 -4.04
N LEU A 21 -20.95 -10.46 -4.22
CA LEU A 21 -19.87 -10.35 -5.18
C LEU A 21 -20.18 -11.19 -6.40
N ILE A 22 -20.16 -10.57 -7.56
CA ILE A 22 -20.44 -11.23 -8.83
C ILE A 22 -19.23 -11.05 -9.73
N GLY A 23 -18.66 -12.15 -10.20
CA GLY A 23 -17.51 -12.14 -11.09
C GLY A 23 -17.89 -12.15 -12.57
N GLU A 24 -17.01 -11.64 -13.40
CA GLU A 24 -16.99 -11.85 -14.87
C GLU A 24 -18.29 -11.49 -15.62
N ILE A 25 -18.98 -10.44 -15.22
CA ILE A 25 -20.23 -10.01 -15.85
C ILE A 25 -19.99 -9.41 -17.23
N TRP A 26 -19.01 -8.50 -17.35
CA TRP A 26 -18.73 -7.80 -18.62
C TRP A 26 -17.32 -8.03 -19.12
N SER A 27 -16.39 -8.40 -18.25
CA SER A 27 -15.02 -8.68 -18.62
C SER A 27 -14.40 -9.74 -17.70
N ARG A 28 -13.34 -10.40 -18.18
CA ARG A 28 -12.55 -11.34 -17.37
C ARG A 28 -11.92 -10.60 -16.19
N ASP A 29 -11.84 -11.28 -15.05
CA ASP A 29 -11.28 -10.78 -13.79
C ASP A 29 -12.01 -9.58 -13.18
N GLN A 30 -13.13 -9.15 -13.77
CA GLN A 30 -13.97 -8.12 -13.21
C GLN A 30 -14.76 -8.66 -12.01
N VAL A 31 -14.92 -7.82 -10.99
CA VAL A 31 -15.85 -8.05 -9.89
C VAL A 31 -16.81 -6.89 -9.78
N VAL A 32 -18.06 -7.25 -9.63
CA VAL A 32 -19.17 -6.32 -9.39
C VAL A 32 -19.67 -6.55 -7.98
N THR A 33 -19.69 -5.51 -7.18
CA THR A 33 -20.34 -5.53 -5.87
C THR A 33 -21.78 -5.08 -6.04
N LEU A 34 -22.70 -5.98 -5.71
CA LEU A 34 -24.14 -5.72 -5.72
C LEU A 34 -24.62 -5.64 -4.28
N VAL A 35 -25.27 -4.52 -3.92
CA VAL A 35 -25.95 -4.38 -2.65
C VAL A 35 -27.45 -4.51 -2.88
N LEU A 36 -28.02 -5.59 -2.36
CA LEU A 36 -29.47 -5.79 -2.38
C LEU A 36 -30.05 -5.31 -1.06
N LEU A 37 -30.81 -4.23 -1.10
CA LEU A 37 -31.49 -3.68 0.08
C LEU A 37 -32.77 -4.44 0.38
N PRO A 38 -33.22 -4.49 1.65
CA PRO A 38 -34.54 -5.03 1.99
C PRO A 38 -35.66 -4.20 1.33
N GLU A 39 -36.84 -4.77 1.26
CA GLU A 39 -38.00 -4.08 0.73
C GLU A 39 -38.27 -2.80 1.57
N GLY A 40 -38.37 -1.67 0.89
CA GLY A 40 -38.48 -0.34 1.53
C GLY A 40 -37.15 0.23 2.07
N GLY A 41 -36.04 -0.48 1.85
CA GLY A 41 -34.72 -0.02 2.25
C GLY A 41 -34.27 1.27 1.54
N GLY A 42 -33.44 2.05 2.22
CA GLY A 42 -33.01 3.37 1.77
C GLY A 42 -31.52 3.63 1.98
N ALA A 43 -31.19 4.91 2.02
CA ALA A 43 -29.78 5.34 2.12
C ALA A 43 -29.10 4.91 3.43
N ASP A 44 -29.85 4.78 4.51
CA ASP A 44 -29.28 4.37 5.81
C ASP A 44 -28.93 2.89 5.82
N ASP A 45 -29.78 2.05 5.18
CA ASP A 45 -29.45 0.63 5.00
C ASP A 45 -28.19 0.46 4.15
N LEU A 46 -28.03 1.28 3.11
CA LEU A 46 -26.81 1.27 2.30
C LEU A 46 -25.59 1.68 3.14
N ARG A 47 -25.68 2.72 3.96
CA ARG A 47 -24.57 3.20 4.81
C ARG A 47 -24.06 2.13 5.76
N MET A 48 -24.93 1.28 6.31
CA MET A 48 -24.52 0.18 7.16
C MET A 48 -23.59 -0.82 6.47
N HIS A 49 -23.66 -0.93 5.15
CA HIS A 49 -22.83 -1.85 4.38
C HIS A 49 -21.51 -1.22 3.89
N LEU A 50 -21.38 0.12 3.89
CA LEU A 50 -20.22 0.78 3.27
C LEU A 50 -18.89 0.38 3.88
N GLY A 51 -18.79 0.25 5.21
CA GLY A 51 -17.56 -0.19 5.87
C GLY A 51 -17.12 -1.58 5.39
N GLY A 52 -18.03 -2.56 5.44
CA GLY A 52 -17.73 -3.92 4.99
C GLY A 52 -17.42 -4.01 3.48
N ILE A 53 -18.06 -3.17 2.66
CA ILE A 53 -17.75 -3.07 1.23
C ILE A 53 -16.33 -2.53 1.03
N HIS A 54 -15.98 -1.46 1.76
CA HIS A 54 -14.66 -0.88 1.70
C HIS A 54 -13.57 -1.92 2.05
N ASP A 55 -13.70 -2.59 3.19
CA ASP A 55 -12.72 -3.57 3.66
C ASP A 55 -12.55 -4.72 2.66
N MET A 56 -13.65 -5.22 2.14
CA MET A 56 -13.65 -6.28 1.13
C MET A 56 -12.98 -5.84 -0.18
N MET A 57 -13.23 -4.61 -0.63
CA MET A 57 -12.62 -4.05 -1.84
C MET A 57 -11.12 -3.80 -1.63
N ASP A 58 -10.73 -3.30 -0.46
CA ASP A 58 -9.34 -3.06 -0.09
C ASP A 58 -8.54 -4.36 -0.02
N GLU A 59 -9.07 -5.40 0.65
CA GLU A 59 -8.46 -6.73 0.68
C GLU A 59 -8.24 -7.28 -0.72
N ARG A 60 -9.27 -7.18 -1.56
CA ARG A 60 -9.19 -7.65 -2.94
C ARG A 60 -8.18 -6.86 -3.77
N TYR A 61 -8.13 -5.54 -3.60
CA TYR A 61 -7.15 -4.68 -4.24
C TYR A 61 -5.72 -5.05 -3.80
N ARG A 62 -5.50 -5.29 -2.53
CA ARG A 62 -4.20 -5.76 -2.00
C ARG A 62 -3.77 -7.08 -2.63
N HIS A 63 -4.68 -8.05 -2.74
CA HIS A 63 -4.41 -9.31 -3.43
C HIS A 63 -4.06 -9.10 -4.90
N TRP A 64 -4.80 -8.25 -5.59
CA TRP A 64 -4.52 -7.93 -6.98
C TRP A 64 -3.16 -7.25 -7.16
N VAL A 65 -2.82 -6.30 -6.31
CA VAL A 65 -1.51 -5.63 -6.30
C VAL A 65 -0.40 -6.63 -6.01
N ALA A 66 -0.56 -7.49 -5.00
CA ALA A 66 0.44 -8.50 -4.65
C ALA A 66 0.71 -9.47 -5.81
N ASN A 67 -0.34 -9.91 -6.51
CA ASN A 67 -0.19 -10.80 -7.66
C ASN A 67 0.49 -10.11 -8.86
N ARG A 68 0.27 -8.81 -9.04
CA ARG A 68 0.88 -8.05 -10.14
C ARG A 68 2.28 -7.55 -9.80
N MET A 69 2.59 -7.38 -8.54
CA MET A 69 3.88 -6.83 -8.10
C MET A 69 5.06 -7.64 -8.65
N TYR A 70 4.91 -8.95 -8.76
CA TYR A 70 5.96 -9.86 -9.21
C TYR A 70 5.80 -10.36 -10.65
N ILE A 71 5.01 -9.67 -11.48
CA ILE A 71 4.78 -10.10 -12.87
C ILE A 71 6.08 -10.06 -13.71
N SER A 72 7.03 -9.22 -13.33
CA SER A 72 8.37 -9.14 -13.94
C SER A 72 9.37 -10.18 -13.39
N GLY A 73 8.95 -11.01 -12.46
CA GLY A 73 9.82 -11.93 -11.73
C GLY A 73 10.18 -11.43 -10.34
N VAL A 74 10.73 -12.32 -9.53
CA VAL A 74 11.22 -12.06 -8.17
C VAL A 74 12.74 -12.14 -8.17
N ASP A 75 13.40 -11.11 -7.67
CA ASP A 75 14.86 -11.12 -7.50
C ASP A 75 15.26 -11.92 -6.24
N SER A 76 15.31 -13.24 -6.40
CA SER A 76 15.71 -14.15 -5.34
C SER A 76 17.20 -14.01 -5.00
N ALA A 77 18.04 -13.68 -6.00
CA ALA A 77 19.46 -13.51 -5.78
C ALA A 77 19.75 -12.30 -4.89
N LEU A 78 19.03 -11.22 -5.10
CA LEU A 78 19.07 -10.05 -4.21
C LEU A 78 18.63 -10.41 -2.80
N ALA A 79 17.52 -11.14 -2.64
CA ALA A 79 17.03 -11.55 -1.33
C ALA A 79 18.06 -12.39 -0.55
N ASP A 80 18.75 -13.31 -1.22
CA ASP A 80 19.80 -14.14 -0.64
C ASP A 80 21.05 -13.30 -0.28
N THR A 81 21.40 -12.33 -1.13
CA THR A 81 22.50 -11.40 -0.86
C THR A 81 22.21 -10.56 0.39
N LEU A 82 21.03 -9.98 0.49
CA LEU A 82 20.62 -9.18 1.64
C LEU A 82 20.62 -10.01 2.94
N TYR A 83 20.17 -11.24 2.86
CA TYR A 83 20.21 -12.14 4.02
C TYR A 83 21.64 -12.42 4.48
N THR A 84 22.52 -12.70 3.54
CA THR A 84 23.92 -13.07 3.84
C THR A 84 24.75 -11.89 4.33
N GLU A 85 24.59 -10.72 3.71
CA GLU A 85 25.45 -9.56 3.96
C GLU A 85 24.89 -8.64 5.04
N ALA A 86 23.55 -8.55 5.16
CA ALA A 86 22.89 -7.59 6.02
C ALA A 86 21.98 -8.19 7.09
N GLY A 87 21.73 -9.50 7.06
CA GLY A 87 20.93 -10.20 8.05
C GLY A 87 19.42 -9.97 7.96
N PHE A 88 18.94 -9.38 6.87
CA PHE A 88 17.49 -9.26 6.58
C PHE A 88 17.18 -9.77 5.19
N GLN A 89 15.91 -10.11 4.95
CA GLN A 89 15.45 -10.58 3.64
C GLN A 89 14.29 -9.71 3.16
N LEU A 90 14.36 -9.30 1.89
CA LEU A 90 13.31 -8.55 1.22
C LEU A 90 13.12 -9.11 -0.19
N LEU A 91 11.91 -9.58 -0.49
CA LEU A 91 11.55 -10.03 -1.82
C LEU A 91 11.08 -8.83 -2.64
N LEU A 92 11.81 -8.52 -3.69
CA LEU A 92 11.53 -7.41 -4.59
C LEU A 92 11.31 -7.92 -6.01
N PRO A 93 10.50 -7.22 -6.81
CA PRO A 93 10.45 -7.44 -8.26
C PRO A 93 11.81 -7.15 -8.91
N GLU A 94 12.15 -7.88 -9.97
CA GLU A 94 13.40 -7.72 -10.73
C GLU A 94 13.60 -6.32 -11.32
N VAL A 95 12.53 -5.52 -11.43
CA VAL A 95 12.59 -4.14 -11.93
C VAL A 95 13.19 -3.16 -10.93
N TYR A 96 13.35 -3.56 -9.67
CA TYR A 96 13.98 -2.71 -8.67
C TYR A 96 15.50 -2.72 -8.84
N ARG A 97 16.10 -1.55 -8.70
CA ARG A 97 17.54 -1.36 -8.56
C ARG A 97 17.83 -1.01 -7.12
N TRP A 98 18.96 -1.45 -6.63
CA TRP A 98 19.34 -1.16 -5.26
C TRP A 98 20.76 -0.58 -5.15
N ALA A 99 20.97 0.15 -4.07
CA ALA A 99 22.27 0.67 -3.66
C ALA A 99 22.35 0.64 -2.15
N GLN A 100 23.55 0.45 -1.64
CA GLN A 100 23.87 0.58 -0.23
C GLN A 100 24.78 1.79 -0.03
N ARG A 101 24.48 2.56 1.00
CA ARG A 101 25.34 3.64 1.46
C ARG A 101 25.32 3.60 2.98
N ASP A 102 26.48 3.32 3.58
CA ASP A 102 26.61 3.06 5.02
C ASP A 102 25.66 1.95 5.50
N SER A 103 24.79 2.23 6.46
CA SER A 103 23.78 1.31 6.99
C SER A 103 22.39 1.46 6.35
N VAL A 104 22.29 2.18 5.21
CA VAL A 104 21.02 2.38 4.51
C VAL A 104 21.04 1.66 3.18
N PHE A 105 20.05 0.80 2.98
CA PHE A 105 19.78 0.11 1.73
C PHE A 105 18.61 0.83 1.04
N ILE A 106 18.81 1.24 -0.19
CA ILE A 106 17.81 1.96 -0.99
C ILE A 106 17.45 1.11 -2.18
N PHE A 107 16.17 0.82 -2.34
CA PHE A 107 15.61 0.09 -3.46
C PHE A 107 14.68 1.03 -4.24
N ARG A 108 14.88 1.12 -5.55
CA ARG A 108 14.15 2.05 -6.41
C ARG A 108 13.58 1.37 -7.62
N ASN A 109 12.34 1.67 -7.93
CA ASN A 109 11.75 1.46 -9.24
C ASN A 109 11.57 2.82 -9.91
N ASP A 110 12.50 3.18 -10.79
CA ASP A 110 12.53 4.47 -11.47
C ASP A 110 11.75 4.44 -12.81
N GLN A 111 11.19 3.30 -13.17
CA GLN A 111 10.46 3.11 -14.41
C GLN A 111 9.10 2.41 -14.18
N PRO A 112 8.30 2.89 -13.20
CA PRO A 112 6.94 2.39 -13.05
C PRO A 112 6.07 2.89 -14.22
N ASP A 113 4.96 2.21 -14.46
CA ASP A 113 3.91 2.68 -15.35
C ASP A 113 2.63 2.92 -14.51
N PRO A 114 2.14 4.13 -14.38
CA PRO A 114 2.67 5.39 -14.93
C PRO A 114 3.95 5.89 -14.22
N SER A 115 4.76 6.66 -14.93
CA SER A 115 6.07 7.13 -14.48
C SER A 115 6.03 8.09 -13.27
N GLU A 116 4.87 8.66 -12.99
CA GLU A 116 4.64 9.52 -11.83
C GLU A 116 4.67 8.75 -10.49
N LEU A 117 4.61 7.43 -10.54
CA LEU A 117 4.59 6.57 -9.36
C LEU A 117 5.97 5.96 -9.06
N ILE A 118 7.02 6.76 -9.06
CA ILE A 118 8.35 6.31 -8.62
C ILE A 118 8.25 5.82 -7.18
N ARG A 119 8.68 4.57 -6.98
CA ARG A 119 8.61 3.92 -5.67
C ARG A 119 10.01 3.70 -5.14
N GLN A 120 10.18 4.06 -3.88
CA GLN A 120 11.42 3.83 -3.15
C GLN A 120 11.13 3.13 -1.83
N ILE A 121 12.04 2.23 -1.47
CA ILE A 121 12.05 1.59 -0.16
C ILE A 121 13.45 1.86 0.42
N ALA A 122 13.50 2.41 1.61
CA ALA A 122 14.73 2.52 2.38
C ALA A 122 14.66 1.56 3.58
N VAL A 123 15.69 0.78 3.78
CA VAL A 123 15.84 -0.10 4.94
C VAL A 123 17.08 0.33 5.70
N THR A 124 16.90 0.61 6.97
CA THR A 124 17.98 0.99 7.89
C THR A 124 17.64 0.59 9.31
N TRP A 125 18.63 0.59 10.19
CA TRP A 125 18.44 0.26 11.61
C TRP A 125 19.32 1.12 12.51
N ARG A 126 18.93 1.22 13.76
CA ARG A 126 19.68 1.90 14.82
C ARG A 126 19.83 1.00 16.03
N THR A 127 20.98 1.13 16.67
CA THR A 127 21.27 0.50 17.95
C THR A 127 21.88 1.56 18.90
N PRO A 128 21.45 1.65 20.15
CA PRO A 128 20.37 0.87 20.79
C PRO A 128 18.97 1.25 20.27
N ILE A 129 18.00 0.36 20.48
CA ILE A 129 16.60 0.68 20.19
C ILE A 129 16.17 1.81 21.13
N PRO A 130 15.50 2.85 20.62
CA PRO A 130 14.94 3.92 21.45
C PRO A 130 14.00 3.35 22.53
N ALA A 131 14.07 3.88 23.75
CA ALA A 131 13.23 3.40 24.86
C ALA A 131 11.73 3.66 24.60
N GLU A 132 11.42 4.69 23.86
CA GLU A 132 10.06 5.06 23.46
C GLU A 132 10.01 5.28 21.94
N MET A 133 9.04 4.64 21.29
CA MET A 133 8.75 4.84 19.88
C MET A 133 7.56 5.79 19.77
N GLN A 134 7.85 7.02 19.43
CA GLN A 134 6.84 8.07 19.19
C GLN A 134 6.91 8.52 17.74
N VAL A 135 5.79 9.06 17.26
CA VAL A 135 5.64 9.52 15.85
C VAL A 135 6.77 10.47 15.49
N GLU A 136 7.01 11.46 16.33
CA GLU A 136 8.02 12.51 16.10
C GLU A 136 9.43 11.93 15.97
N GLY A 137 9.75 10.90 16.76
CA GLY A 137 11.05 10.23 16.71
C GLY A 137 11.23 9.41 15.43
N ILE A 138 10.18 8.76 14.95
CA ILE A 138 10.20 8.00 13.69
C ILE A 138 10.31 8.96 12.51
N VAL A 139 9.54 10.04 12.52
CA VAL A 139 9.58 11.07 11.48
C VAL A 139 10.93 11.76 11.42
N ALA A 140 11.47 12.17 12.57
CA ALA A 140 12.80 12.78 12.63
C ALA A 140 13.88 11.84 12.08
N TRP A 141 13.80 10.54 12.40
CA TRP A 141 14.72 9.56 11.83
C TRP A 141 14.54 9.38 10.32
N ARG A 142 13.32 9.32 9.84
CA ARG A 142 13.02 9.28 8.39
C ARG A 142 13.60 10.50 7.68
N ASP A 143 13.41 11.69 8.22
CA ASP A 143 13.88 12.94 7.63
C ASP A 143 15.42 13.01 7.63
N GLU A 144 16.09 12.58 8.70
CA GLU A 144 17.55 12.43 8.75
C GLU A 144 18.07 11.46 7.67
N VAL A 145 17.41 10.31 7.49
CA VAL A 145 17.78 9.36 6.42
C VAL A 145 17.57 10.02 5.06
N SER A 146 16.48 10.71 4.83
CA SER A 146 16.21 11.35 3.55
C SER A 146 17.21 12.49 3.24
N GLU A 147 17.55 13.30 4.22
CA GLU A 147 18.56 14.37 4.08
C GLU A 147 19.94 13.82 3.70
N GLY A 148 20.32 12.67 4.26
CA GLY A 148 21.59 12.02 3.96
C GLY A 148 21.69 11.41 2.55
N TYR A 149 20.57 11.07 1.91
CA TYR A 149 20.56 10.32 0.65
C TYR A 149 19.92 11.03 -0.53
N TYR A 150 19.16 12.08 -0.29
CA TYR A 150 18.57 12.91 -1.34
C TYR A 150 19.29 14.26 -1.39
N SER A 151 19.47 14.77 -2.59
CA SER A 151 20.08 16.09 -2.80
C SER A 151 19.24 17.25 -2.27
N GLU A 152 18.02 16.97 -1.87
CA GLU A 152 17.02 17.95 -1.44
C GLU A 152 16.29 17.44 -0.20
N PRO A 153 16.18 18.25 0.85
CA PRO A 153 15.48 17.86 2.05
C PRO A 153 13.99 17.65 1.74
N GLN A 154 13.49 16.48 2.10
CA GLN A 154 12.08 16.17 2.03
C GLN A 154 11.50 16.34 3.43
N VAL A 155 10.48 17.17 3.55
CA VAL A 155 9.85 17.45 4.84
C VAL A 155 8.57 16.63 4.98
N THR A 156 8.45 15.91 6.07
CA THR A 156 7.23 15.18 6.39
C THR A 156 6.15 16.11 6.91
N VAL A 157 4.96 16.01 6.34
CA VAL A 157 3.78 16.78 6.75
C VAL A 157 3.06 16.01 7.85
N LEU A 158 3.09 16.55 9.08
CA LEU A 158 2.53 15.87 10.25
C LEU A 158 1.03 16.11 10.45
N ASP A 159 0.46 17.13 9.82
CA ASP A 159 -0.94 17.54 10.04
C ASP A 159 -1.95 16.42 9.72
N ASN A 160 -1.61 15.54 8.79
CA ASN A 160 -2.44 14.41 8.37
C ASN A 160 -1.77 13.06 8.69
N ALA A 161 -0.78 13.04 9.57
CA ALA A 161 -0.09 11.80 9.89
C ALA A 161 -0.96 10.87 10.72
N GLU A 162 -1.07 9.64 10.28
CA GLU A 162 -1.68 8.54 11.02
C GLU A 162 -0.60 7.62 11.58
N ALA A 163 -0.67 7.32 12.86
CA ALA A 163 0.34 6.51 13.51
C ALA A 163 -0.26 5.57 14.55
N GLY A 164 0.33 4.39 14.69
CA GLY A 164 -0.13 3.43 15.68
C GLY A 164 0.63 2.11 15.67
N PRO A 165 0.31 1.25 16.65
CA PRO A 165 0.84 -0.09 16.69
C PRO A 165 0.34 -0.91 15.50
N PHE A 166 1.20 -1.77 15.01
CA PHE A 166 0.95 -2.60 13.84
C PHE A 166 1.53 -4.00 14.06
N ASP A 167 0.79 -5.03 13.64
CA ASP A 167 1.31 -6.39 13.60
C ASP A 167 2.03 -6.62 12.26
N PHE A 168 3.34 -6.79 12.35
CA PHE A 168 4.14 -7.14 11.20
C PHE A 168 4.51 -8.63 11.24
N ARG A 169 3.64 -9.48 10.73
CA ARG A 169 3.82 -10.94 10.68
C ARG A 169 4.12 -11.57 12.04
N GLY A 170 3.37 -11.18 13.05
CA GLY A 170 3.54 -11.67 14.44
C GLY A 170 4.58 -10.89 15.25
N TRP A 171 5.19 -9.85 14.68
CA TRP A 171 6.08 -8.95 15.39
C TRP A 171 5.37 -7.65 15.71
N PHE A 172 5.53 -7.19 16.93
CA PHE A 172 5.07 -5.85 17.29
C PHE A 172 5.88 -4.81 16.50
N ALA A 173 5.18 -3.95 15.80
CA ALA A 173 5.74 -2.85 15.04
C ALA A 173 4.96 -1.56 15.31
N TYR A 174 5.52 -0.44 14.94
CA TYR A 174 4.85 0.85 14.95
C TYR A 174 4.90 1.43 13.54
N GLN A 175 3.74 1.85 13.04
CA GLN A 175 3.57 2.34 11.68
C GLN A 175 3.22 3.82 11.71
N VAL A 176 3.80 4.58 10.79
CA VAL A 176 3.45 5.98 10.56
C VAL A 176 3.15 6.13 9.07
N HIS A 177 1.97 6.67 8.76
CA HIS A 177 1.58 7.13 7.44
C HIS A 177 1.57 8.64 7.44
N ALA A 178 2.28 9.26 6.52
CA ALA A 178 2.34 10.70 6.41
C ALA A 178 2.65 11.11 4.96
N GLU A 179 2.21 12.27 4.59
CA GLU A 179 2.62 12.91 3.35
C GLU A 179 4.00 13.55 3.52
N TRP A 180 4.71 13.74 2.43
CA TRP A 180 5.94 14.49 2.41
C TRP A 180 5.92 15.49 1.26
N GLN A 181 6.68 16.56 1.38
CA GLN A 181 6.76 17.59 0.36
C GLN A 181 8.21 18.03 0.13
N ASN A 182 8.48 18.40 -1.11
CA ASN A 182 9.71 19.10 -1.44
C ASN A 182 9.65 20.56 -0.97
N PRO A 183 10.81 21.21 -0.76
CA PRO A 183 10.85 22.64 -0.50
C PRO A 183 10.12 23.43 -1.59
N PRO A 184 9.44 24.54 -1.24
CA PRO A 184 8.57 25.29 -2.17
C PRO A 184 9.28 25.84 -3.42
N ASP A 185 10.58 26.01 -3.38
CA ASP A 185 11.41 26.53 -4.47
C ASP A 185 11.81 25.46 -5.51
N ARG A 186 11.46 24.21 -5.32
CA ARG A 186 11.94 23.07 -6.10
C ARG A 186 10.88 22.31 -6.92
N GLY A 187 9.73 22.89 -7.12
CA GLY A 187 8.87 22.71 -8.28
C GLY A 187 8.08 21.44 -8.48
N TRP A 188 8.19 20.39 -7.67
CA TRP A 188 7.31 19.21 -7.75
C TRP A 188 6.60 19.00 -6.42
N PRO A 189 5.26 19.11 -6.38
CA PRO A 189 4.55 18.62 -5.23
C PRO A 189 4.76 17.11 -5.18
N ALA A 190 5.48 16.65 -4.20
CA ALA A 190 5.55 15.24 -3.94
C ALA A 190 4.31 14.86 -3.13
N ALA A 191 3.53 13.97 -3.67
CA ALA A 191 2.59 13.19 -2.89
C ALA A 191 3.28 11.89 -2.54
N GLY A 192 3.46 11.62 -1.29
CA GLY A 192 3.97 10.36 -0.79
C GLY A 192 2.85 9.54 -0.18
#